data_80fcd270cd254924e1e628e383f17da2
#
_entry.id   80fcd270cd254924e1e628e383f17da2
#
_cell.length_a   1.000
_cell.length_b   1.000
_cell.length_c   1.000
_cell.angle_alpha   90.00
_cell.angle_beta   90.00
_cell.angle_gamma   90.00
#
_symmetry.space_group_name_H-M   'P 1'
#
loop_
_entity.id
_entity.type
_entity.pdbx_description
1 polymer ?
#
loop_
_entity_poly.entity_id
_entity_poly.type
_entity_poly.pdbx_seq_one_letter_code
_entity_poly.pdbx_strand_id
1 'polypeptide(L)'
;MPQVAARITHDQEKWLKEFFKTKSAGAEFILPWAVDVFFKSIRNVSCEFSVAELKTILEAHKDVKLLPNQSKQAYLMLRVQEACDEKNVHIQHGTSKSNLEVKLRRLTDLQATSLMIWACAFWVSKTWNGVAIDDYVKLSCG
;
A
#
# COMPACT_ATOMS: atom_id res chain seq x y z
N MET A 1 -19.44 21.41 0.09
CA MET A 1 -18.47 20.31 -0.13
C MET A 1 -17.72 20.02 1.15
N PRO A 2 -17.54 18.76 1.52
CA PRO A 2 -16.73 18.45 2.69
C PRO A 2 -15.30 18.94 2.48
N GLN A 3 -14.73 19.50 3.52
CA GLN A 3 -13.33 19.90 3.50
C GLN A 3 -12.43 18.68 3.64
N VAL A 4 -11.40 18.63 2.82
CA VAL A 4 -10.38 17.59 2.93
C VAL A 4 -9.25 18.13 3.78
N ALA A 5 -9.07 17.53 4.97
CA ALA A 5 -7.93 17.80 5.83
C ALA A 5 -6.90 16.70 5.59
N ALA A 6 -5.80 17.02 4.94
CA ALA A 6 -4.73 16.08 4.66
C ALA A 6 -3.42 16.60 5.23
N ARG A 7 -2.68 15.72 5.92
CA ARG A 7 -1.32 16.01 6.33
C ARG A 7 -0.39 15.59 5.20
N ILE A 8 0.31 16.57 4.65
CA ILE A 8 1.27 16.35 3.58
C ILE A 8 2.61 16.95 3.99
N THR A 9 3.67 16.49 3.35
CA THR A 9 5.00 17.05 3.56
C THR A 9 5.09 18.45 2.96
N HIS A 10 6.08 19.20 3.40
CA HIS A 10 6.33 20.53 2.84
C HIS A 10 6.60 20.49 1.33
N ASP A 11 7.33 19.48 0.89
CA ASP A 11 7.61 19.26 -0.53
C ASP A 11 6.35 18.96 -1.33
N GLN A 12 5.47 18.10 -0.80
CA GLN A 12 4.18 17.80 -1.43
C GLN A 12 3.29 19.03 -1.52
N GLU A 13 3.25 19.84 -0.46
CA GLU A 13 2.50 21.10 -0.47
C GLU A 13 3.01 22.06 -1.53
N LYS A 14 4.33 22.18 -1.67
CA LYS A 14 4.96 23.00 -2.70
C LYS A 14 4.51 22.59 -4.10
N TRP A 15 4.51 21.27 -4.40
CA TRP A 15 4.04 20.75 -5.68
C TRP A 15 2.58 21.10 -5.93
N LEU A 16 1.71 20.92 -4.94
CA LEU A 16 0.28 21.22 -5.09
C LEU A 16 0.04 22.70 -5.35
N LYS A 17 0.74 23.58 -4.64
CA LYS A 17 0.61 25.02 -4.83
C LYS A 17 1.13 25.48 -6.20
N GLU A 18 2.17 24.84 -6.71
CA GLU A 18 2.74 25.17 -8.01
C GLU A 18 1.73 24.89 -9.15
N PHE A 19 1.06 23.75 -9.11
CA PHE A 19 0.15 23.34 -10.18
C PHE A 19 -1.29 23.78 -9.97
N PHE A 20 -1.74 23.91 -8.73
CA PHE A 20 -3.15 24.18 -8.39
C PHE A 20 -3.36 25.50 -7.63
N LYS A 21 -2.31 26.25 -7.37
CA LYS A 21 -2.26 27.50 -6.59
C LYS A 21 -2.51 27.31 -5.10
N THR A 22 -3.40 26.40 -4.68
CA THR A 22 -3.64 26.10 -3.27
C THR A 22 -3.50 24.61 -3.01
N LYS A 23 -3.16 24.26 -1.76
CA LYS A 23 -3.10 22.88 -1.31
C LYS A 23 -4.47 22.20 -1.40
N SER A 24 -5.52 22.89 -0.98
CA SER A 24 -6.88 22.34 -0.96
C SER A 24 -7.41 22.02 -2.36
N ALA A 25 -7.21 22.92 -3.33
CA ALA A 25 -7.62 22.68 -4.71
C ALA A 25 -6.90 21.48 -5.31
N GLY A 26 -5.60 21.36 -5.04
CA GLY A 26 -4.81 20.21 -5.48
C GLY A 26 -5.30 18.90 -4.87
N ALA A 27 -5.55 18.89 -3.58
CA ALA A 27 -6.05 17.70 -2.88
C ALA A 27 -7.41 17.26 -3.42
N GLU A 28 -8.34 18.18 -3.60
CA GLU A 28 -9.68 17.89 -4.15
C GLU A 28 -9.62 17.30 -5.56
N PHE A 29 -8.70 17.77 -6.38
CA PHE A 29 -8.51 17.25 -7.73
C PHE A 29 -7.87 15.85 -7.72
N ILE A 30 -6.81 15.68 -6.94
CA ILE A 30 -5.97 14.46 -6.95
C ILE A 30 -6.68 13.27 -6.27
N LEU A 31 -7.45 13.50 -5.20
CA LEU A 31 -8.05 12.41 -4.44
C LEU A 31 -8.93 11.47 -5.27
N PRO A 32 -9.85 11.95 -6.12
CA PRO A 32 -10.63 11.04 -6.97
C PRO A 32 -9.75 10.21 -7.90
N TRP A 33 -8.70 10.82 -8.45
CA TRP A 33 -7.72 10.13 -9.29
C TRP A 33 -6.98 9.05 -8.52
N ALA A 34 -6.54 9.37 -7.30
CA ALA A 34 -5.85 8.40 -6.45
C ALA A 34 -6.74 7.21 -6.13
N VAL A 35 -8.00 7.42 -5.81
CA VAL A 35 -8.96 6.35 -5.57
C VAL A 35 -9.11 5.46 -6.81
N ASP A 36 -9.31 6.08 -7.98
CA ASP A 36 -9.50 5.32 -9.21
C ASP A 36 -8.25 4.57 -9.65
N VAL A 37 -7.08 5.19 -9.52
CA VAL A 37 -5.81 4.59 -9.97
C VAL A 37 -5.29 3.54 -8.99
N PHE A 38 -5.31 3.83 -7.70
CA PHE A 38 -4.67 2.96 -6.71
C PHE A 38 -5.65 1.97 -6.07
N PHE A 39 -6.74 2.46 -5.48
CA PHE A 39 -7.63 1.58 -4.73
C PHE A 39 -8.47 0.65 -5.61
N LYS A 40 -8.97 1.14 -6.74
CA LYS A 40 -9.73 0.27 -7.64
C LYS A 40 -8.85 -0.72 -8.39
N SER A 41 -7.59 -0.36 -8.65
CA SER A 41 -6.65 -1.26 -9.30
C SER A 41 -6.14 -2.37 -8.39
N ILE A 42 -6.26 -2.21 -7.06
CA ILE A 42 -5.73 -3.20 -6.11
C ILE A 42 -6.32 -4.59 -6.34
N ARG A 43 -7.58 -4.70 -6.74
CA ARG A 43 -8.20 -6.00 -7.01
C ARG A 43 -7.50 -6.75 -8.13
N ASN A 44 -7.05 -6.06 -9.16
CA ASN A 44 -6.32 -6.66 -10.26
C ASN A 44 -4.94 -7.13 -9.81
N VAL A 45 -4.27 -6.33 -9.00
CA VAL A 45 -2.94 -6.67 -8.47
C VAL A 45 -3.05 -7.82 -7.47
N SER A 46 -4.02 -7.77 -6.55
CA SER A 46 -4.17 -8.78 -5.50
C SER A 46 -4.52 -10.17 -6.05
N CYS A 47 -5.16 -10.25 -7.22
CA CYS A 47 -5.47 -11.52 -7.85
C CYS A 47 -4.21 -12.33 -8.22
N GLU A 48 -3.06 -11.68 -8.35
CA GLU A 48 -1.80 -12.35 -8.66
C GLU A 48 -1.18 -13.04 -7.43
N PHE A 49 -1.70 -12.77 -6.25
CA PHE A 49 -1.16 -13.28 -4.99
C PHE A 49 -2.15 -14.20 -4.29
N SER A 50 -1.64 -15.21 -3.60
CA SER A 50 -2.45 -16.03 -2.72
C SER A 50 -2.83 -15.25 -1.45
N VAL A 51 -3.83 -15.75 -0.72
CA VAL A 51 -4.22 -15.16 0.58
C VAL A 51 -3.03 -15.15 1.54
N ALA A 52 -2.26 -16.23 1.60
CA ALA A 52 -1.07 -16.33 2.46
C ALA A 52 -0.01 -15.29 2.08
N GLU A 53 0.20 -15.07 0.78
CA GLU A 53 1.13 -14.06 0.29
C GLU A 53 0.66 -12.64 0.62
N LEU A 54 -0.62 -12.36 0.47
CA LEU A 54 -1.19 -11.05 0.82
C LEU A 54 -1.08 -10.77 2.32
N LYS A 55 -1.29 -11.77 3.17
CA LYS A 55 -1.09 -11.63 4.62
C LYS A 55 0.36 -11.30 4.96
N THR A 56 1.30 -11.94 4.28
CA THR A 56 2.73 -11.68 4.47
C THR A 56 3.08 -10.24 4.09
N ILE A 57 2.59 -9.78 2.95
CA ILE A 57 2.78 -8.41 2.50
C ILE A 57 2.17 -7.41 3.49
N LEU A 58 0.97 -7.71 3.96
CA LEU A 58 0.27 -6.85 4.92
C LEU A 58 1.08 -6.69 6.21
N GLU A 59 1.54 -7.78 6.79
CA GLU A 59 2.35 -7.73 8.01
C GLU A 59 3.71 -7.05 7.81
N ALA A 60 4.28 -7.16 6.63
CA ALA A 60 5.54 -6.49 6.31
C ALA A 60 5.42 -4.97 6.36
N HIS A 61 4.21 -4.43 6.28
CA HIS A 61 3.95 -2.99 6.26
C HIS A 61 3.45 -2.43 7.60
N LYS A 62 3.48 -3.22 8.66
CA LYS A 62 2.94 -2.81 9.97
C LYS A 62 3.49 -1.48 10.46
N ASP A 63 4.77 -1.22 10.25
CA ASP A 63 5.45 -0.02 10.73
C ASP A 63 5.66 1.03 9.64
N VAL A 64 5.14 0.82 8.44
CA VAL A 64 5.27 1.75 7.33
C VAL A 64 4.11 2.75 7.38
N LYS A 65 4.41 4.02 7.61
CA LYS A 65 3.41 5.09 7.74
C LYS A 65 3.33 6.00 6.53
N LEU A 66 4.44 6.16 5.83
CA LEU A 66 4.54 7.03 4.66
C LEU A 66 5.21 6.28 3.52
N LEU A 67 4.77 6.57 2.30
CA LEU A 67 5.42 6.01 1.12
C LEU A 67 6.80 6.66 0.95
N PRO A 68 7.84 5.86 0.66
CA PRO A 68 9.18 6.38 0.46
C PRO A 68 9.31 7.16 -0.84
N ASN A 69 10.27 8.07 -0.89
CA ASN A 69 10.61 8.82 -2.10
C ASN A 69 11.67 8.08 -2.91
N GLN A 70 11.36 6.86 -3.32
CA GLN A 70 12.23 5.98 -4.10
C GLN A 70 11.36 5.00 -4.88
N SER A 71 11.97 4.10 -5.65
CA SER A 71 11.23 3.06 -6.36
C SER A 71 10.33 2.28 -5.40
N LYS A 72 9.04 2.26 -5.67
CA LYS A 72 8.06 1.60 -4.82
C LYS A 72 8.20 0.08 -4.91
N GLN A 73 8.48 -0.43 -6.09
CA GLN A 73 8.71 -1.85 -6.29
C GLN A 73 9.93 -2.34 -5.48
N ALA A 74 11.03 -1.60 -5.54
CA ALA A 74 12.23 -1.95 -4.78
C ALA A 74 11.99 -1.87 -3.27
N TYR A 75 11.28 -0.85 -2.80
CA TYR A 75 10.98 -0.70 -1.38
C TYR A 75 10.03 -1.79 -0.88
N LEU A 76 8.99 -2.11 -1.64
CA LEU A 76 8.08 -3.20 -1.34
C LEU A 76 8.83 -4.52 -1.20
N MET A 77 9.71 -4.82 -2.15
CA MET A 77 10.55 -6.01 -2.12
C MET A 77 11.40 -6.05 -0.84
N LEU A 78 12.05 -4.93 -0.52
CA LEU A 78 12.91 -4.82 0.66
C LEU A 78 12.11 -5.08 1.95
N ARG A 79 10.95 -4.46 2.09
CA ARG A 79 10.12 -4.63 3.30
C ARG A 79 9.65 -6.08 3.48
N VAL A 80 9.27 -6.73 2.40
CA VAL A 80 8.85 -8.13 2.45
C VAL A 80 10.06 -9.04 2.77
N GLN A 81 11.20 -8.79 2.17
CA GLN A 81 12.42 -9.56 2.46
C GLN A 81 12.83 -9.44 3.94
N GLU A 82 12.79 -8.23 4.49
CA GLU A 82 13.09 -8.00 5.92
C GLU A 82 12.12 -8.75 6.83
N ALA A 83 10.83 -8.70 6.53
CA ALA A 83 9.83 -9.41 7.32
C ALA A 83 10.03 -10.93 7.28
N CYS A 84 10.40 -11.46 6.13
CA CYS A 84 10.71 -12.89 5.98
C CYS A 84 11.97 -13.28 6.72
N ASP A 85 13.03 -12.50 6.57
CA ASP A 85 14.35 -12.84 7.13
C ASP A 85 14.43 -12.64 8.64
N GLU A 86 13.80 -11.58 9.15
CA GLU A 86 13.91 -11.23 10.57
C GLU A 86 12.80 -11.86 11.43
N LYS A 87 11.58 -11.98 10.90
CA LYS A 87 10.40 -12.39 11.66
C LYS A 87 9.74 -13.66 11.15
N ASN A 88 10.22 -14.25 10.08
CA ASN A 88 9.67 -15.46 9.46
C ASN A 88 8.17 -15.35 9.14
N VAL A 89 7.71 -14.18 8.75
CA VAL A 89 6.29 -13.91 8.53
C VAL A 89 5.71 -14.84 7.46
N HIS A 90 6.46 -15.13 6.40
CA HIS A 90 6.02 -16.05 5.34
C HIS A 90 5.77 -17.48 5.87
N ILE A 91 6.56 -17.93 6.83
CA ILE A 91 6.37 -19.25 7.45
C ILE A 91 5.09 -19.28 8.27
N GLN A 92 4.81 -18.22 9.03
CA GLN A 92 3.61 -18.09 9.83
C GLN A 92 2.33 -18.19 8.98
N HIS A 93 2.37 -17.70 7.76
CA HIS A 93 1.25 -17.72 6.84
C HIS A 93 1.28 -18.86 5.82
N GLY A 94 2.32 -19.69 5.85
CA GLY A 94 2.42 -20.87 5.00
C GLY A 94 2.72 -20.57 3.54
N THR A 95 3.54 -19.56 3.25
CA THR A 95 3.96 -19.24 1.89
C THR A 95 5.48 -19.31 1.74
N SER A 96 5.95 -19.30 0.50
CA SER A 96 7.37 -19.35 0.15
C SER A 96 7.90 -17.95 -0.13
N LYS A 97 9.04 -17.61 0.49
CA LYS A 97 9.74 -16.36 0.22
C LYS A 97 10.12 -16.24 -1.26
N SER A 98 10.63 -17.32 -1.86
CA SER A 98 11.04 -17.32 -3.26
C SER A 98 9.91 -17.05 -4.21
N ASN A 99 8.75 -17.69 -4.02
CA ASN A 99 7.57 -17.46 -4.84
C ASN A 99 7.06 -16.03 -4.71
N LEU A 100 7.06 -15.52 -3.50
CA LEU A 100 6.65 -14.16 -3.22
C LEU A 100 7.56 -13.14 -3.91
N GLU A 101 8.88 -13.33 -3.84
CA GLU A 101 9.86 -12.47 -4.51
C GLU A 101 9.69 -12.46 -6.03
N VAL A 102 9.44 -13.62 -6.63
CA VAL A 102 9.21 -13.72 -8.09
C VAL A 102 8.02 -12.86 -8.50
N LYS A 103 6.92 -12.95 -7.75
CA LYS A 103 5.72 -12.16 -8.04
C LYS A 103 5.95 -10.67 -7.85
N LEU A 104 6.62 -10.29 -6.77
CA LEU A 104 6.92 -8.88 -6.48
C LEU A 104 7.82 -8.25 -7.54
N ARG A 105 8.78 -8.99 -8.08
CA ARG A 105 9.65 -8.49 -9.16
C ARG A 105 8.91 -8.15 -10.44
N ARG A 106 7.77 -8.78 -10.69
CA ARG A 106 6.95 -8.54 -11.89
C ARG A 106 6.09 -7.29 -11.79
N LEU A 107 5.95 -6.71 -10.60
CA LEU A 107 5.13 -5.53 -10.41
C LEU A 107 5.81 -4.29 -10.98
N THR A 108 5.02 -3.44 -11.63
CA THR A 108 5.46 -2.08 -11.95
C THR A 108 5.45 -1.24 -10.67
N ASP A 109 6.11 -0.07 -10.71
CA ASP A 109 6.08 0.85 -9.57
C ASP A 109 4.66 1.27 -9.22
N LEU A 110 3.79 1.46 -10.21
CA LEU A 110 2.39 1.81 -9.98
C LEU A 110 1.63 0.68 -9.27
N GLN A 111 1.82 -0.56 -9.72
CA GLN A 111 1.20 -1.73 -9.07
C GLN A 111 1.73 -1.92 -7.65
N ALA A 112 3.03 -1.76 -7.45
CA ALA A 112 3.64 -1.83 -6.12
C ALA A 112 3.08 -0.74 -5.21
N THR A 113 2.91 0.48 -5.72
CA THR A 113 2.30 1.58 -4.96
C THR A 113 0.89 1.25 -4.52
N SER A 114 0.07 0.70 -5.41
CA SER A 114 -1.30 0.28 -5.09
C SER A 114 -1.32 -0.75 -3.96
N LEU A 115 -0.44 -1.75 -4.05
CA LEU A 115 -0.35 -2.81 -3.05
C LEU A 115 0.13 -2.27 -1.70
N MET A 116 1.10 -1.35 -1.71
CA MET A 116 1.59 -0.72 -0.48
C MET A 116 0.54 0.16 0.18
N ILE A 117 -0.21 0.95 -0.59
CA ILE A 117 -1.30 1.77 -0.07
C ILE A 117 -2.36 0.87 0.59
N TRP A 118 -2.72 -0.21 -0.08
CA TRP A 118 -3.65 -1.21 0.46
C TRP A 118 -3.16 -1.77 1.80
N ALA A 119 -1.91 -2.18 1.87
CA ALA A 119 -1.33 -2.75 3.09
C ALA A 119 -1.23 -1.72 4.22
N CYS A 120 -0.77 -0.51 3.91
CA CYS A 120 -0.63 0.55 4.91
C CYS A 120 -1.99 1.04 5.43
N ALA A 121 -3.01 1.04 4.59
CA ALA A 121 -4.36 1.48 4.97
C ALA A 121 -4.91 0.65 6.13
N PHE A 122 -4.62 -0.64 6.17
CA PHE A 122 -5.02 -1.50 7.28
C PHE A 122 -4.46 -1.02 8.62
N TRP A 123 -3.18 -0.66 8.64
CA TRP A 123 -2.49 -0.32 9.88
C TRP A 123 -2.74 1.11 10.35
N VAL A 124 -2.97 2.05 9.42
CA VAL A 124 -3.17 3.46 9.76
C VAL A 124 -4.63 3.82 9.97
N SER A 125 -5.56 3.07 9.40
CA SER A 125 -6.98 3.36 9.50
C SER A 125 -7.55 2.84 10.81
N LYS A 126 -8.24 3.70 11.55
CA LYS A 126 -8.96 3.30 12.77
C LYS A 126 -10.12 2.34 12.47
N THR A 127 -10.65 2.37 11.26
CA THR A 127 -11.73 1.47 10.82
C THR A 127 -11.37 0.00 10.98
N TRP A 128 -10.10 -0.34 10.77
CA TRP A 128 -9.62 -1.73 10.80
C TRP A 128 -9.02 -2.12 12.15
N ASN A 129 -9.01 -1.21 13.12
CA ASN A 129 -8.50 -1.51 14.45
C ASN A 129 -9.32 -2.61 15.11
N GLY A 130 -8.66 -3.70 15.50
CA GLY A 130 -9.31 -4.88 16.07
C GLY A 130 -9.91 -5.85 15.06
N VAL A 131 -9.86 -5.53 13.77
CA VAL A 131 -10.33 -6.42 12.69
C VAL A 131 -9.21 -7.40 12.34
N ALA A 132 -9.57 -8.66 12.11
CA ALA A 132 -8.60 -9.68 11.73
C ALA A 132 -8.04 -9.41 10.33
N ILE A 133 -6.74 -9.68 10.16
CA ILE A 133 -6.07 -9.56 8.85
C ILE A 133 -6.80 -10.37 7.77
N ASP A 134 -7.27 -11.57 8.12
CA ASP A 134 -8.00 -12.43 7.20
C ASP A 134 -9.22 -11.76 6.58
N ASP A 135 -9.98 -11.04 7.39
CA ASP A 135 -11.18 -10.35 6.92
C ASP A 135 -10.84 -9.21 5.97
N TYR A 136 -9.79 -8.47 6.27
CA TYR A 136 -9.32 -7.39 5.41
C TYR A 136 -8.83 -7.92 4.05
N VAL A 137 -8.07 -9.00 4.06
CA VAL A 137 -7.57 -9.63 2.82
C VAL A 137 -8.73 -10.12 1.96
N LYS A 138 -9.74 -10.71 2.57
CA LYS A 138 -10.95 -11.18 1.85
C LYS A 138 -11.69 -10.05 1.15
N LEU A 139 -11.79 -8.89 1.76
CA LEU A 139 -12.40 -7.72 1.12
C LEU A 139 -11.67 -7.31 -0.16
N SER A 140 -10.37 -7.45 -0.17
CA SER A 140 -9.52 -7.07 -1.32
C SER A 140 -9.63 -8.06 -2.47
N CYS A 141 -9.87 -9.32 -2.18
CA CYS A 141 -9.97 -10.40 -3.16
C CYS A 141 -11.43 -10.60 -3.67
N GLY A 142 -12.36 -10.03 -2.98
CA GLY A 142 -13.77 -10.15 -3.30
C GLY A 142 -14.20 -9.18 -4.37
#